data_1fab725484819a9f5593c1b05a50c540
#
_entry.id   1fab725484819a9f5593c1b05a50c540
#
_cell.length_a   1.000
_cell.length_b   1.000
_cell.length_c   1.000
_cell.angle_alpha   90.00
_cell.angle_beta   90.00
_cell.angle_gamma   90.00
#
_symmetry.space_group_name_H-M   'P 1'
#
loop_
_entity.id
_entity.type
_entity.pdbx_description
1 polymer ?
#
loop_
_entity_poly.entity_id
_entity_poly.type
_entity_poly.pdbx_seq_one_letter_code
_entity_poly.pdbx_strand_id
1 'polypeptide(L)'
;MSEYVPTSRRPIANIFRRSANAATQFCLRHGIHPDAISYLSILAALVAAICFWKSGEVRSLLIVAPLFCYLRLWFNMLDGMVAVAANKASRRGEILNDLPDRISDIMIFVGVAHSGLMNPLIGYWAAIFAVLTAYVGLFGQALGVRREFGGIMSKPWRMVALHIGAWLTFMRVSVPIYRFSVLDLTCLVVIIGCIETIVVRLKRITATLQDKQ
;
A
#
# COMPACT_ATOMS: atom_id res chain seq x y z
N MET A 1 18.85 19.04 -18.37
CA MET A 1 18.06 18.63 -17.20
C MET A 1 16.93 17.76 -17.72
N SER A 2 16.95 16.45 -17.49
CA SER A 2 15.92 15.54 -17.98
C SER A 2 14.64 15.78 -17.15
N GLU A 3 13.56 16.14 -17.86
CA GLU A 3 12.22 16.34 -17.31
C GLU A 3 11.75 15.03 -16.65
N TYR A 4 11.44 15.09 -15.36
CA TYR A 4 10.94 13.92 -14.62
C TYR A 4 9.53 13.57 -15.08
N VAL A 5 9.37 12.49 -15.84
CA VAL A 5 8.08 11.96 -16.26
C VAL A 5 7.65 10.83 -15.33
N PRO A 6 6.54 10.99 -14.55
CA PRO A 6 6.02 9.94 -13.67
C PRO A 6 5.57 8.72 -14.48
N THR A 7 6.14 7.54 -14.19
CA THR A 7 6.11 6.36 -15.06
C THR A 7 4.98 5.37 -14.86
N SER A 8 3.96 5.63 -14.03
CA SER A 8 2.85 4.67 -13.90
C SER A 8 1.49 5.34 -13.70
N ARG A 9 0.62 5.21 -14.68
CA ARG A 9 -0.82 5.51 -14.54
C ARG A 9 -1.53 4.22 -14.12
N ARG A 10 -1.99 4.13 -12.87
CA ARG A 10 -2.77 2.99 -12.35
C ARG A 10 -4.25 3.18 -12.68
N PRO A 11 -5.00 2.12 -13.10
CA PRO A 11 -6.44 2.23 -13.44
C PRO A 11 -7.31 2.78 -12.29
N ILE A 12 -7.00 2.42 -11.05
CA ILE A 12 -7.71 2.87 -9.84
C ILE A 12 -7.52 4.37 -9.58
N ALA A 13 -6.44 4.97 -10.08
CA ALA A 13 -6.19 6.40 -9.93
C ALA A 13 -7.24 7.28 -10.63
N ASN A 14 -7.95 6.76 -11.64
CA ASN A 14 -8.96 7.55 -12.36
C ASN A 14 -10.20 7.86 -11.52
N ILE A 15 -10.59 6.98 -10.59
CA ILE A 15 -11.77 7.17 -9.72
C ILE A 15 -11.50 8.31 -8.73
N PHE A 16 -10.28 8.38 -8.19
CA PHE A 16 -9.89 9.40 -7.22
C PHE A 16 -9.32 10.68 -7.85
N ARG A 17 -9.16 10.71 -9.17
CA ARG A 17 -8.43 11.78 -9.87
C ARG A 17 -9.12 13.14 -9.77
N ARG A 18 -10.45 13.19 -9.79
CA ARG A 18 -11.19 14.45 -9.68
C ARG A 18 -11.02 15.08 -8.30
N SER A 19 -11.21 14.30 -7.25
CA SER A 19 -11.02 14.77 -5.87
C SER A 19 -9.55 15.11 -5.59
N ALA A 20 -8.60 14.31 -6.11
CA ALA A 20 -7.18 14.57 -5.96
C ALA A 20 -6.74 15.84 -6.70
N ASN A 21 -7.27 16.12 -7.90
CA ASN A 21 -6.99 17.37 -8.62
C ASN A 21 -7.49 18.60 -7.86
N ALA A 22 -8.71 18.55 -7.32
CA ALA A 22 -9.26 19.63 -6.50
C ALA A 22 -8.41 19.86 -5.23
N ALA A 23 -8.04 18.78 -4.54
CA ALA A 23 -7.17 18.84 -3.37
C ALA A 23 -5.75 19.36 -3.71
N THR A 24 -5.19 18.97 -4.86
CA THR A 24 -3.90 19.49 -5.34
C THR A 24 -3.97 21.01 -5.53
N GLN A 25 -5.01 21.52 -6.18
CA GLN A 25 -5.20 22.96 -6.36
C GLN A 25 -5.36 23.67 -5.01
N PHE A 26 -6.10 23.08 -4.08
CA PHE A 26 -6.22 23.62 -2.71
C PHE A 26 -4.86 23.67 -2.02
N CYS A 27 -4.07 22.60 -2.05
CA CYS A 27 -2.74 22.55 -1.45
C CYS A 27 -1.80 23.61 -2.05
N LEU A 28 -1.82 23.78 -3.39
CA LEU A 28 -1.01 24.79 -4.06
C LEU A 28 -1.40 26.22 -3.64
N ARG A 29 -2.70 26.52 -3.58
CA ARG A 29 -3.20 27.84 -3.17
C ARG A 29 -2.82 28.20 -1.73
N HIS A 30 -2.76 27.21 -0.84
CA HIS A 30 -2.44 27.44 0.58
C HIS A 30 -0.96 27.16 0.90
N GLY A 31 -0.12 26.90 -0.09
CA GLY A 31 1.32 26.65 0.11
C GLY A 31 1.64 25.38 0.92
N ILE A 32 0.72 24.39 0.96
CA ILE A 32 0.92 23.15 1.70
C ILE A 32 2.06 22.34 1.05
N HIS A 33 3.07 22.00 1.87
CA HIS A 33 4.22 21.26 1.39
C HIS A 33 3.88 19.78 1.15
N PRO A 34 4.39 19.13 0.08
CA PRO A 34 4.16 17.70 -0.19
C PRO A 34 4.51 16.81 1.01
N ASP A 35 5.61 17.10 1.71
CA ASP A 35 6.06 16.32 2.88
C ASP A 35 5.00 16.29 4.01
N ALA A 36 4.25 17.39 4.20
CA ALA A 36 3.17 17.41 5.20
C ALA A 36 2.06 16.40 4.85
N ILE A 37 1.77 16.24 3.57
CA ILE A 37 0.78 15.27 3.08
C ILE A 37 1.31 13.85 3.27
N SER A 38 2.60 13.60 3.03
CA SER A 38 3.25 12.32 3.31
C SER A 38 3.15 11.95 4.79
N TYR A 39 3.34 12.90 5.72
CA TYR A 39 3.13 12.65 7.16
C TYR A 39 1.67 12.32 7.49
N LEU A 40 0.69 12.96 6.86
CA LEU A 40 -0.73 12.61 7.01
C LEU A 40 -1.03 11.20 6.51
N SER A 41 -0.34 10.74 5.46
CA SER A 41 -0.43 9.35 5.00
C SER A 41 0.05 8.35 6.06
N ILE A 42 1.18 8.64 6.73
CA ILE A 42 1.69 7.81 7.83
C ILE A 42 0.71 7.80 9.01
N LEU A 43 0.19 8.98 9.38
CA LEU A 43 -0.78 9.09 10.47
C LEU A 43 -2.05 8.28 10.17
N ALA A 44 -2.57 8.35 8.95
CA ALA A 44 -3.71 7.55 8.53
C ALA A 44 -3.41 6.04 8.62
N ALA A 45 -2.20 5.61 8.24
CA ALA A 45 -1.77 4.22 8.38
C ALA A 45 -1.69 3.79 9.86
N LEU A 46 -1.19 4.65 10.74
CA LEU A 46 -1.13 4.39 12.17
C LEU A 46 -2.53 4.23 12.77
N VAL A 47 -3.48 5.11 12.40
CA VAL A 47 -4.87 5.00 12.84
C VAL A 47 -5.50 3.71 12.33
N ALA A 48 -5.28 3.33 11.06
CA ALA A 48 -5.74 2.06 10.51
C ALA A 48 -5.19 0.87 11.31
N ALA A 49 -3.90 0.88 11.64
CA ALA A 49 -3.24 -0.17 12.41
C ALA A 49 -3.83 -0.30 13.82
N ILE A 50 -4.04 0.83 14.52
CA ILE A 50 -4.67 0.84 15.85
C ILE A 50 -6.11 0.35 15.77
N CYS A 51 -6.89 0.76 14.76
CA CYS A 51 -8.25 0.27 14.54
C CYS A 51 -8.27 -1.25 14.33
N PHE A 52 -7.37 -1.80 13.51
CA PHE A 52 -7.26 -3.25 13.35
C PHE A 52 -6.86 -3.92 14.66
N TRP A 53 -5.84 -3.41 15.36
CA TRP A 53 -5.40 -3.98 16.65
C TRP A 53 -6.54 -4.07 17.64
N LYS A 54 -7.33 -3.00 17.78
CA LYS A 54 -8.45 -2.94 18.73
C LYS A 54 -9.75 -3.58 18.22
N SER A 55 -9.77 -4.13 17.01
CA SER A 55 -10.99 -4.67 16.41
C SER A 55 -11.53 -5.94 17.08
N GLY A 56 -10.69 -6.68 17.81
CA GLY A 56 -11.15 -7.80 18.65
C GLY A 56 -11.98 -7.36 19.85
N GLU A 57 -11.65 -6.19 20.42
CA GLU A 57 -12.38 -5.58 21.52
C GLU A 57 -13.61 -4.80 21.03
N VAL A 58 -13.41 -3.99 19.96
CA VAL A 58 -14.43 -3.10 19.40
C VAL A 58 -14.65 -3.43 17.92
N ARG A 59 -15.64 -4.28 17.66
CA ARG A 59 -15.88 -4.87 16.32
C ARG A 59 -16.13 -3.84 15.20
N SER A 60 -16.77 -2.70 15.51
CA SER A 60 -17.03 -1.63 14.53
C SER A 60 -15.75 -1.05 13.91
N LEU A 61 -14.60 -1.20 14.57
CA LEU A 61 -13.31 -0.80 14.04
C LEU A 61 -12.90 -1.57 12.76
N LEU A 62 -13.49 -2.76 12.52
CA LEU A 62 -13.33 -3.48 11.24
C LEU A 62 -13.96 -2.74 10.05
N ILE A 63 -14.89 -1.83 10.28
CA ILE A 63 -15.45 -0.95 9.25
C ILE A 63 -14.55 0.27 9.06
N VAL A 64 -14.06 0.83 10.17
CA VAL A 64 -13.30 2.09 10.19
C VAL A 64 -11.88 1.89 9.65
N ALA A 65 -11.20 0.81 10.02
CA ALA A 65 -9.81 0.56 9.64
C ALA A 65 -9.58 0.60 8.11
N PRO A 66 -10.39 -0.07 7.26
CA PRO A 66 -10.25 0.00 5.82
C PRO A 66 -10.40 1.42 5.25
N LEU A 67 -11.25 2.27 5.84
CA LEU A 67 -11.42 3.66 5.39
C LEU A 67 -10.11 4.44 5.56
N PHE A 68 -9.41 4.25 6.66
CA PHE A 68 -8.09 4.85 6.89
C PHE A 68 -7.01 4.25 5.99
N CYS A 69 -7.11 2.97 5.61
CA CYS A 69 -6.24 2.39 4.57
C CYS A 69 -6.41 3.11 3.22
N TYR A 70 -7.64 3.42 2.81
CA TYR A 70 -7.89 4.17 1.57
C TYR A 70 -7.48 5.64 1.70
N LEU A 71 -7.72 6.27 2.84
CA LEU A 71 -7.29 7.63 3.10
C LEU A 71 -5.76 7.75 3.01
N ARG A 72 -5.03 6.79 3.57
CA ARG A 72 -3.57 6.68 3.42
C ARG A 72 -3.16 6.58 1.96
N LEU A 73 -3.82 5.73 1.15
CA LEU A 73 -3.52 5.60 -0.28
C LEU A 73 -3.79 6.90 -1.03
N TRP A 74 -4.84 7.60 -0.65
CA TRP A 74 -5.22 8.87 -1.26
C TRP A 74 -4.20 9.97 -0.94
N PHE A 75 -3.76 10.10 0.31
CA PHE A 75 -2.69 11.05 0.69
C PHE A 75 -1.38 10.74 -0.02
N ASN A 76 -1.00 9.46 -0.14
CA ASN A 76 0.20 9.05 -0.84
C ASN A 76 0.15 9.25 -2.37
N MET A 77 -1.03 9.39 -2.95
CA MET A 77 -1.20 9.84 -4.32
C MET A 77 -1.12 11.36 -4.41
N LEU A 78 -1.74 12.06 -3.45
CA LEU A 78 -1.85 13.51 -3.42
C LEU A 78 -0.48 14.17 -3.23
N ASP A 79 0.39 13.65 -2.34
CA ASP A 79 1.73 14.20 -2.12
C ASP A 79 2.57 14.21 -3.40
N GLY A 80 2.52 13.11 -4.17
CA GLY A 80 3.18 13.04 -5.47
C GLY A 80 2.61 14.03 -6.50
N MET A 81 1.28 14.21 -6.52
CA MET A 81 0.64 15.16 -7.42
C MET A 81 1.01 16.61 -7.07
N VAL A 82 1.01 16.94 -5.77
CA VAL A 82 1.40 18.28 -5.29
C VAL A 82 2.90 18.52 -5.56
N ALA A 83 3.77 17.55 -5.33
CA ALA A 83 5.20 17.66 -5.59
C ALA A 83 5.50 17.98 -7.07
N VAL A 84 4.83 17.29 -8.00
CA VAL A 84 4.97 17.54 -9.44
C VAL A 84 4.40 18.91 -9.81
N ALA A 85 3.19 19.23 -9.36
CA ALA A 85 2.52 20.49 -9.70
C ALA A 85 3.21 21.72 -9.10
N ALA A 86 3.92 21.58 -7.98
CA ALA A 86 4.70 22.63 -7.34
C ALA A 86 6.15 22.73 -7.85
N ASN A 87 6.57 21.91 -8.84
CA ASN A 87 7.96 21.75 -9.27
C ASN A 87 8.93 21.43 -8.12
N LYS A 88 8.45 20.72 -7.09
CA LYS A 88 9.22 20.27 -5.91
C LYS A 88 9.59 18.79 -5.95
N ALA A 89 9.36 18.12 -7.09
CA ALA A 89 9.77 16.74 -7.28
C ALA A 89 11.29 16.61 -7.14
N SER A 90 11.76 15.75 -6.23
CA SER A 90 13.17 15.58 -5.94
C SER A 90 13.47 14.14 -5.54
N ARG A 91 14.75 13.72 -5.68
CA ARG A 91 15.21 12.40 -5.20
C ARG A 91 14.96 12.20 -3.70
N ARG A 92 15.08 13.27 -2.90
CA ARG A 92 14.72 13.25 -1.48
C ARG A 92 13.23 12.99 -1.28
N GLY A 93 12.37 13.58 -2.12
CA GLY A 93 10.92 13.35 -2.10
C GLY A 93 10.55 11.91 -2.42
N GLU A 94 11.30 11.23 -3.31
CA GLU A 94 11.10 9.79 -3.58
C GLU A 94 11.37 8.94 -2.33
N ILE A 95 12.42 9.25 -1.55
CA ILE A 95 12.71 8.55 -0.29
C ILE A 95 11.59 8.80 0.71
N LEU A 96 11.11 10.05 0.85
CA LEU A 96 10.04 10.44 1.76
C LEU A 96 8.66 9.86 1.37
N ASN A 97 8.50 9.42 0.14
CA ASN A 97 7.30 8.72 -0.33
C ASN A 97 7.43 7.20 -0.15
N ASP A 98 8.57 6.63 -0.54
CA ASP A 98 8.73 5.17 -0.59
C ASP A 98 8.94 4.52 0.79
N LEU A 99 9.82 5.07 1.63
CA LEU A 99 10.12 4.50 2.95
C LEU A 99 8.90 4.50 3.89
N PRO A 100 8.15 5.62 4.03
CA PRO A 100 6.92 5.64 4.80
C PRO A 100 5.88 4.63 4.34
N ASP A 101 5.82 4.36 3.05
CA ASP A 101 4.92 3.34 2.50
C ASP A 101 5.20 1.94 3.03
N ARG A 102 6.50 1.58 3.20
CA ARG A 102 6.89 0.27 3.76
C ARG A 102 6.51 0.19 5.24
N ILE A 103 6.84 1.26 5.99
CA ILE A 103 6.48 1.38 7.40
C ILE A 103 4.96 1.27 7.56
N SER A 104 4.19 1.97 6.73
CA SER A 104 2.72 1.92 6.75
C SER A 104 2.17 0.50 6.48
N ASP A 105 2.71 -0.21 5.48
CA ASP A 105 2.30 -1.59 5.22
C ASP A 105 2.60 -2.50 6.42
N ILE A 106 3.78 -2.38 7.03
CA ILE A 106 4.14 -3.13 8.24
C ILE A 106 3.17 -2.82 9.37
N MET A 107 2.94 -1.54 9.69
CA MET A 107 2.04 -1.14 10.78
C MET A 107 0.63 -1.71 10.60
N ILE A 108 0.06 -1.63 9.39
CA ILE A 108 -1.29 -2.13 9.11
C ILE A 108 -1.35 -3.64 9.32
N PHE A 109 -0.44 -4.42 8.72
CA PHE A 109 -0.46 -5.89 8.87
C PHE A 109 -0.13 -6.34 10.29
N VAL A 110 0.73 -5.64 11.02
CA VAL A 110 0.98 -5.88 12.45
C VAL A 110 -0.28 -5.57 13.27
N GLY A 111 -0.99 -4.49 12.97
CA GLY A 111 -2.28 -4.19 13.60
C GLY A 111 -3.31 -5.30 13.38
N VAL A 112 -3.41 -5.82 12.15
CA VAL A 112 -4.27 -6.97 11.82
C VAL A 112 -3.84 -8.22 12.59
N ALA A 113 -2.53 -8.52 12.64
CA ALA A 113 -1.97 -9.66 13.37
C ALA A 113 -2.33 -9.65 14.86
N HIS A 114 -2.34 -8.46 15.46
CA HIS A 114 -2.65 -8.27 16.90
C HIS A 114 -4.13 -8.04 17.20
N SER A 115 -5.01 -8.17 16.21
CA SER A 115 -6.46 -7.97 16.38
C SER A 115 -7.13 -8.96 17.36
N GLY A 116 -6.47 -10.09 17.67
CA GLY A 116 -7.07 -11.21 18.40
C GLY A 116 -8.08 -12.03 17.57
N LEU A 117 -8.25 -11.70 16.29
CA LEU A 117 -9.22 -12.34 15.39
C LEU A 117 -8.57 -13.29 14.37
N MET A 118 -7.24 -13.45 14.43
CA MET A 118 -6.47 -14.29 13.52
C MET A 118 -5.20 -14.85 14.18
N ASN A 119 -4.51 -15.76 13.47
CA ASN A 119 -3.19 -16.21 13.87
C ASN A 119 -2.15 -15.11 13.56
N PRO A 120 -1.45 -14.52 14.56
CA PRO A 120 -0.51 -13.42 14.38
C PRO A 120 0.62 -13.76 13.41
N LEU A 121 1.08 -15.00 13.39
CA LEU A 121 2.18 -15.42 12.52
C LEU A 121 1.86 -15.23 11.03
N ILE A 122 0.61 -15.49 10.62
CA ILE A 122 0.17 -15.28 9.23
C ILE A 122 0.18 -13.78 8.89
N GLY A 123 -0.24 -12.93 9.82
CA GLY A 123 -0.20 -11.47 9.63
C GLY A 123 1.22 -10.93 9.50
N TYR A 124 2.17 -11.45 10.28
CA TYR A 124 3.59 -11.08 10.15
C TYR A 124 4.18 -11.51 8.79
N TRP A 125 3.87 -12.72 8.34
CA TRP A 125 4.30 -13.14 7.00
C TRP A 125 3.70 -12.26 5.91
N ALA A 126 2.44 -11.84 6.03
CA ALA A 126 1.83 -10.90 5.09
C ALA A 126 2.58 -9.55 5.06
N ALA A 127 3.00 -9.02 6.23
CA ALA A 127 3.83 -7.82 6.30
C ALA A 127 5.18 -8.01 5.59
N ILE A 128 5.87 -9.12 5.85
CA ILE A 128 7.18 -9.44 5.23
C ILE A 128 7.04 -9.52 3.71
N PHE A 129 6.07 -10.28 3.18
CA PHE A 129 5.86 -10.41 1.75
C PHE A 129 5.41 -9.10 1.08
N ALA A 130 4.65 -8.25 1.78
CA ALA A 130 4.31 -6.91 1.30
C ALA A 130 5.56 -6.05 1.09
N VAL A 131 6.51 -6.08 2.04
CA VAL A 131 7.80 -5.36 1.94
C VAL A 131 8.68 -5.96 0.86
N LEU A 132 8.82 -7.30 0.79
CA LEU A 132 9.60 -7.97 -0.25
C LEU A 132 9.08 -7.67 -1.66
N THR A 133 7.77 -7.63 -1.85
CA THR A 133 7.15 -7.23 -3.12
C THR A 133 7.60 -5.85 -3.56
N ALA A 134 7.67 -4.92 -2.62
CA ALA A 134 8.11 -3.57 -2.89
C ALA A 134 9.63 -3.48 -3.13
N TYR A 135 10.42 -4.21 -2.33
CA TYR A 135 11.87 -4.31 -2.48
C TYR A 135 12.26 -4.81 -3.87
N VAL A 136 11.65 -5.90 -4.35
CA VAL A 136 11.92 -6.43 -5.69
C VAL A 136 11.59 -5.41 -6.79
N GLY A 137 10.53 -4.61 -6.62
CA GLY A 137 10.21 -3.54 -7.56
C GLY A 137 11.30 -2.46 -7.65
N LEU A 138 11.93 -2.11 -6.52
CA LEU A 138 13.04 -1.17 -6.44
C LEU A 138 14.37 -1.80 -6.87
N PHE A 139 14.56 -3.09 -6.63
CA PHE A 139 15.79 -3.81 -6.94
C PHE A 139 16.13 -3.74 -8.44
N GLY A 140 15.12 -3.82 -9.32
CA GLY A 140 15.32 -3.59 -10.75
C GLY A 140 15.92 -2.21 -11.05
N GLN A 141 15.49 -1.18 -10.33
CA GLN A 141 16.04 0.18 -10.51
C GLN A 141 17.50 0.29 -10.06
N ALA A 142 17.88 -0.41 -9.00
CA ALA A 142 19.26 -0.49 -8.53
C ALA A 142 20.18 -1.19 -9.56
N LEU A 143 19.64 -2.09 -10.38
CA LEU A 143 20.35 -2.77 -11.48
C LEU A 143 20.30 -2.00 -12.81
N GLY A 144 19.84 -0.74 -12.82
CA GLY A 144 19.75 0.08 -14.02
C GLY A 144 18.59 -0.28 -14.96
N VAL A 145 17.62 -1.05 -14.46
CA VAL A 145 16.34 -1.32 -15.15
C VAL A 145 15.27 -0.37 -14.62
N ARG A 146 14.22 -0.12 -15.40
CA ARG A 146 13.08 0.67 -14.93
C ARG A 146 12.41 -0.02 -13.74
N ARG A 147 11.95 0.78 -12.76
CA ARG A 147 11.21 0.25 -11.61
C ARG A 147 9.99 -0.55 -12.04
N GLU A 148 9.87 -1.78 -11.54
CA GLU A 148 8.78 -2.69 -11.86
C GLU A 148 7.59 -2.52 -10.91
N PHE A 149 6.40 -2.32 -11.50
CA PHE A 149 5.13 -2.17 -10.78
C PHE A 149 4.12 -3.28 -11.07
N GLY A 150 4.46 -4.23 -11.97
CA GLY A 150 3.59 -5.32 -12.36
C GLY A 150 3.23 -6.28 -11.23
N GLY A 151 2.35 -7.23 -11.51
CA GLY A 151 1.84 -8.25 -10.58
C GLY A 151 0.48 -7.90 -9.99
N ILE A 152 -0.25 -8.94 -9.53
CA ILE A 152 -1.64 -8.81 -9.07
C ILE A 152 -1.76 -8.18 -7.69
N MET A 153 -0.77 -8.42 -6.79
CA MET A 153 -0.84 -7.96 -5.39
C MET A 153 -0.05 -6.68 -5.16
N SER A 154 -0.34 -5.64 -5.96
CA SER A 154 0.21 -4.30 -5.74
C SER A 154 -0.37 -3.67 -4.47
N LYS A 155 0.24 -2.57 -3.98
CA LYS A 155 -0.18 -1.86 -2.75
C LYS A 155 -1.70 -1.61 -2.63
N PRO A 156 -2.42 -1.10 -3.66
CA PRO A 156 -3.88 -0.93 -3.54
C PRO A 156 -4.63 -2.25 -3.37
N TRP A 157 -4.23 -3.31 -4.06
CA TRP A 157 -4.91 -4.59 -4.01
C TRP A 157 -4.77 -5.29 -2.65
N ARG A 158 -3.63 -5.09 -1.95
CA ARG A 158 -3.49 -5.52 -0.54
C ARG A 158 -4.53 -4.85 0.36
N MET A 159 -4.75 -3.55 0.18
CA MET A 159 -5.75 -2.81 0.96
C MET A 159 -7.18 -3.23 0.61
N VAL A 160 -7.46 -3.52 -0.67
CA VAL A 160 -8.75 -4.08 -1.09
C VAL A 160 -9.00 -5.46 -0.46
N ALA A 161 -8.00 -6.34 -0.46
CA ALA A 161 -8.11 -7.65 0.20
C ALA A 161 -8.40 -7.50 1.71
N LEU A 162 -7.67 -6.64 2.41
CA LEU A 162 -7.90 -6.36 3.83
C LEU A 162 -9.30 -5.76 4.08
N HIS A 163 -9.79 -4.90 3.20
CA HIS A 163 -11.13 -4.34 3.29
C HIS A 163 -12.20 -5.44 3.23
N ILE A 164 -12.12 -6.29 2.21
CA ILE A 164 -13.06 -7.40 2.04
C ILE A 164 -12.99 -8.34 3.26
N GLY A 165 -11.78 -8.73 3.68
CA GLY A 165 -11.58 -9.59 4.85
C GLY A 165 -12.11 -8.99 6.14
N ALA A 166 -11.88 -7.69 6.37
CA ALA A 166 -12.39 -6.99 7.54
C ALA A 166 -13.92 -6.94 7.57
N TRP A 167 -14.57 -6.65 6.45
CA TRP A 167 -16.03 -6.59 6.37
C TRP A 167 -16.67 -7.96 6.49
N LEU A 168 -16.12 -8.99 5.86
CA LEU A 168 -16.58 -10.36 6.04
C LEU A 168 -16.44 -10.81 7.50
N THR A 169 -15.34 -10.45 8.16
CA THR A 169 -15.14 -10.69 9.59
C THR A 169 -16.16 -9.93 10.43
N PHE A 170 -16.43 -8.66 10.08
CA PHE A 170 -17.47 -7.88 10.76
C PHE A 170 -18.86 -8.52 10.61
N MET A 171 -19.21 -9.04 9.44
CA MET A 171 -20.46 -9.72 9.16
C MET A 171 -20.56 -11.13 9.81
N ARG A 172 -19.52 -11.57 10.52
CA ARG A 172 -19.43 -12.91 11.14
C ARG A 172 -19.55 -14.05 10.14
N VAL A 173 -19.07 -13.86 8.93
CA VAL A 173 -19.01 -14.93 7.93
C VAL A 173 -18.15 -16.06 8.47
N SER A 174 -18.72 -17.27 8.53
CA SER A 174 -18.01 -18.47 8.94
C SER A 174 -17.26 -19.06 7.75
N VAL A 175 -16.02 -19.49 8.01
CA VAL A 175 -15.23 -20.20 6.99
C VAL A 175 -15.32 -21.69 7.28
N PRO A 176 -15.58 -22.55 6.29
CA PRO A 176 -15.72 -24.00 6.49
C PRO A 176 -14.40 -24.71 6.87
N ILE A 177 -13.30 -23.97 6.95
CA ILE A 177 -11.98 -24.52 7.28
C ILE A 177 -11.73 -24.32 8.78
N TYR A 178 -11.87 -25.36 9.55
CA TYR A 178 -11.90 -25.44 11.03
C TYR A 178 -10.76 -24.72 11.78
N ARG A 179 -9.66 -24.37 11.14
CA ARG A 179 -8.49 -23.73 11.80
C ARG A 179 -8.21 -22.31 11.39
N PHE A 180 -8.90 -21.77 10.39
CA PHE A 180 -8.60 -20.45 9.83
C PHE A 180 -9.77 -19.50 10.00
N SER A 181 -9.47 -18.30 10.46
CA SER A 181 -10.41 -17.18 10.42
C SER A 181 -10.48 -16.56 9.01
N VAL A 182 -11.47 -15.69 8.77
CA VAL A 182 -11.57 -14.93 7.53
C VAL A 182 -10.32 -14.05 7.33
N LEU A 183 -9.78 -13.48 8.41
CA LEU A 183 -8.55 -12.65 8.34
C LEU A 183 -7.31 -13.50 8.04
N ASP A 184 -7.24 -14.73 8.55
CA ASP A 184 -6.17 -15.67 8.17
C ASP A 184 -6.17 -15.93 6.68
N LEU A 185 -7.34 -16.28 6.11
CA LEU A 185 -7.47 -16.51 4.67
C LEU A 185 -7.16 -15.28 3.85
N THR A 186 -7.61 -14.11 4.32
CA THR A 186 -7.29 -12.83 3.67
C THR A 186 -5.78 -12.60 3.61
N CYS A 187 -5.07 -12.78 4.71
CA CYS A 187 -3.62 -12.65 4.75
C CYS A 187 -2.90 -13.71 3.92
N LEU A 188 -3.40 -14.96 3.87
CA LEU A 188 -2.87 -16.00 2.98
C LEU A 188 -3.04 -15.62 1.50
N VAL A 189 -4.19 -15.09 1.10
CA VAL A 189 -4.40 -14.55 -0.26
C VAL A 189 -3.41 -13.43 -0.57
N VAL A 190 -3.16 -12.54 0.37
CA VAL A 190 -2.15 -11.47 0.22
C VAL A 190 -0.76 -12.07 0.05
N ILE A 191 -0.36 -13.05 0.86
CA ILE A 191 0.94 -13.72 0.78
C ILE A 191 1.12 -14.38 -0.60
N ILE A 192 0.16 -15.20 -1.02
CA ILE A 192 0.21 -15.91 -2.31
C ILE A 192 0.30 -14.92 -3.48
N GLY A 193 -0.52 -13.87 -3.46
CA GLY A 193 -0.49 -12.83 -4.48
C GLY A 193 0.80 -11.99 -4.46
N CYS A 194 1.42 -11.80 -3.30
CA CYS A 194 2.73 -11.16 -3.20
C CYS A 194 3.83 -12.07 -3.79
N ILE A 195 3.80 -13.37 -3.53
CA ILE A 195 4.74 -14.34 -4.12
C ILE A 195 4.63 -14.32 -5.64
N GLU A 196 3.41 -14.41 -6.19
CA GLU A 196 3.17 -14.29 -7.64
C GLU A 196 3.77 -12.98 -8.18
N THR A 197 3.46 -11.85 -7.51
CA THR A 197 3.94 -10.52 -7.91
C THR A 197 5.48 -10.44 -7.90
N ILE A 198 6.14 -11.03 -6.92
CA ILE A 198 7.60 -11.13 -6.83
C ILE A 198 8.17 -11.90 -8.02
N VAL A 199 7.60 -13.07 -8.31
CA VAL A 199 8.03 -13.91 -9.43
C VAL A 199 7.88 -13.18 -10.78
N VAL A 200 6.73 -12.54 -11.01
CA VAL A 200 6.48 -11.77 -12.23
C VAL A 200 7.49 -10.62 -12.38
N ARG A 201 7.76 -9.88 -11.30
CA ARG A 201 8.74 -8.78 -11.33
C ARG A 201 10.14 -9.29 -11.61
N LEU A 202 10.59 -10.35 -10.94
CA LEU A 202 11.91 -10.93 -11.16
C LEU A 202 12.08 -11.39 -12.62
N LYS A 203 11.08 -12.09 -13.18
CA LYS A 203 11.11 -12.51 -14.58
C LYS A 203 11.28 -11.33 -15.54
N ARG A 204 10.53 -10.23 -15.32
CA ARG A 204 10.62 -9.03 -16.18
C ARG A 204 11.96 -8.31 -16.04
N ILE A 205 12.47 -8.18 -14.81
CA ILE A 205 13.78 -7.57 -14.55
C ILE A 205 14.88 -8.38 -15.26
N THR A 206 14.86 -9.72 -15.10
CA THR A 206 15.86 -10.60 -15.72
C THR A 206 15.81 -10.52 -17.25
N ALA A 207 14.61 -10.57 -17.86
CA ALA A 207 14.45 -10.44 -19.30
C ALA A 207 15.03 -9.10 -19.80
N THR A 208 14.69 -7.99 -19.14
CA THR A 208 15.21 -6.65 -19.54
C THR A 208 16.73 -6.53 -19.37
N LEU A 209 17.33 -7.25 -18.44
CA LEU A 209 18.80 -7.27 -18.26
C LEU A 209 19.48 -8.10 -19.37
N GLN A 210 18.86 -9.22 -19.80
CA GLN A 210 19.36 -10.02 -20.92
C GLN A 210 19.31 -9.25 -22.24
N ASP A 211 18.25 -8.48 -22.49
CA ASP A 211 18.12 -7.66 -23.71
C ASP A 211 19.14 -6.51 -23.77
N LYS A 212 19.82 -6.19 -22.67
CA LYS A 212 20.84 -5.14 -22.60
C LYS A 212 22.29 -5.64 -22.73
N GLN A 213 22.49 -6.95 -22.70
CA GLN A 213 23.79 -7.61 -22.95
C GLN A 213 23.99 -7.90 -24.42
#